data_eed5d22ab907dbd57e5fb68e779cda22
#
_entry.id   eed5d22ab907dbd57e5fb68e779cda22
#
_cell.length_a   1.000
_cell.length_b   1.000
_cell.length_c   1.000
_cell.angle_alpha   90.00
_cell.angle_beta   90.00
_cell.angle_gamma   90.00
#
_symmetry.space_group_name_H-M   'P 1'
#
loop_
_entity.id
_entity.type
_entity.pdbx_description
1 polymer ?
#
loop_
_entity_poly.entity_id
_entity_poly.type
_entity_poly.pdbx_seq_one_letter_code
_entity_poly.pdbx_strand_id
1 'polypeptide(L)'
;MANETNTGWVRLYRSTLGWEWFDDPLTLQLWVVCLLKANYLPTRWRGVEIERGAFVTSVDSLCAETGQTTRQIRTRLARLQASGEISVRAT
;
A
#
# COMPACT_ATOMS: atom_id res chain seq x y z
N MET A 1 -6.68 -0.13 19.17
CA MET A 1 -6.28 -0.30 17.82
C MET A 1 -5.98 1.02 17.10
N ALA A 2 -6.88 1.93 17.03
CA ALA A 2 -6.61 3.16 16.32
C ALA A 2 -5.54 3.99 17.01
N ASN A 3 -4.67 4.58 16.22
CA ASN A 3 -3.68 5.52 16.69
C ASN A 3 -4.34 6.89 16.78
N GLU A 4 -4.30 7.52 17.93
CA GLU A 4 -4.93 8.83 18.09
C GLU A 4 -4.37 9.89 17.18
N THR A 5 -3.13 9.74 16.73
CA THR A 5 -2.55 10.70 15.82
C THR A 5 -2.97 10.46 14.38
N ASN A 6 -3.64 9.34 14.11
CA ASN A 6 -4.16 8.98 12.80
C ASN A 6 -5.67 9.11 12.79
N THR A 7 -6.14 10.31 12.51
CA THR A 7 -7.56 10.61 12.61
C THR A 7 -8.33 10.43 11.32
N GLY A 8 -7.67 10.13 10.24
CA GLY A 8 -8.33 10.00 8.95
C GLY A 8 -8.88 8.60 8.72
N TRP A 9 -9.52 8.45 7.58
CA TRP A 9 -10.05 7.18 7.11
C TRP A 9 -9.90 7.13 5.60
N VAL A 10 -9.95 5.92 5.04
CA VAL A 10 -9.90 5.72 3.61
C VAL A 10 -11.17 5.03 3.14
N ARG A 11 -11.51 5.22 1.87
CA ARG A 11 -12.69 4.58 1.29
C ARG A 11 -12.36 3.16 0.86
N LEU A 12 -13.28 2.26 1.12
CA LEU A 12 -13.21 0.90 0.63
C LEU A 12 -14.55 0.61 -0.05
N TYR A 13 -14.52 0.48 -1.36
CA TYR A 13 -15.76 0.28 -2.11
C TYR A 13 -16.27 -1.15 -1.99
N ARG A 14 -17.59 -1.30 -1.99
CA ARG A 14 -18.21 -2.63 -1.94
C ARG A 14 -17.80 -3.49 -3.11
N SER A 15 -17.49 -2.88 -4.25
CA SER A 15 -17.01 -3.60 -5.43
C SER A 15 -15.69 -4.35 -5.18
N THR A 16 -14.99 -4.05 -4.10
CA THR A 16 -13.79 -4.78 -3.71
C THR A 16 -14.07 -6.27 -3.56
N LEU A 17 -15.28 -6.64 -3.20
CA LEU A 17 -15.66 -8.05 -3.08
C LEU A 17 -15.50 -8.80 -4.41
N GLY A 18 -15.63 -8.12 -5.54
CA GLY A 18 -15.47 -8.73 -6.86
C GLY A 18 -14.08 -8.53 -7.47
N TRP A 19 -13.15 -7.97 -6.73
CA TRP A 19 -11.81 -7.71 -7.24
C TRP A 19 -11.03 -9.01 -7.36
N GLU A 20 -10.22 -9.12 -8.43
CA GLU A 20 -9.53 -10.38 -8.74
C GLU A 20 -8.59 -10.86 -7.63
N TRP A 21 -8.10 -9.94 -6.80
CA TRP A 21 -7.18 -10.31 -5.70
C TRP A 21 -7.88 -10.41 -4.35
N PHE A 22 -9.20 -10.29 -4.32
CA PHE A 22 -9.91 -10.33 -3.04
C PHE A 22 -9.74 -11.67 -2.33
N ASP A 23 -9.64 -12.76 -3.08
CA ASP A 23 -9.47 -14.10 -2.52
C ASP A 23 -7.99 -14.45 -2.27
N ASP A 24 -7.09 -13.49 -2.45
CA ASP A 24 -5.68 -13.64 -2.05
C ASP A 24 -5.43 -12.75 -0.83
N PRO A 25 -5.55 -13.31 0.40
CA PRO A 25 -5.49 -12.49 1.61
C PRO A 25 -4.22 -11.68 1.74
N LEU A 26 -3.08 -12.23 1.31
CA LEU A 26 -1.81 -11.52 1.44
C LEU A 26 -1.73 -10.33 0.48
N THR A 27 -2.27 -10.47 -0.73
CA THR A 27 -2.33 -9.35 -1.68
C THR A 27 -3.31 -8.30 -1.19
N LEU A 28 -4.47 -8.71 -0.69
CA LEU A 28 -5.45 -7.80 -0.13
C LEU A 28 -4.87 -7.01 1.05
N GLN A 29 -4.17 -7.69 1.95
CA GLN A 29 -3.54 -7.04 3.10
C GLN A 29 -2.54 -5.98 2.64
N LEU A 30 -1.69 -6.33 1.69
CA LEU A 30 -0.68 -5.39 1.20
C LEU A 30 -1.34 -4.17 0.55
N TRP A 31 -2.40 -4.40 -0.23
CA TRP A 31 -3.13 -3.30 -0.86
C TRP A 31 -3.75 -2.37 0.18
N VAL A 32 -4.34 -2.94 1.23
CA VAL A 32 -4.90 -2.14 2.33
C VAL A 32 -3.81 -1.31 3.00
N VAL A 33 -2.64 -1.90 3.24
CA VAL A 33 -1.52 -1.15 3.81
C VAL A 33 -1.14 0.02 2.91
N CYS A 34 -1.08 -0.20 1.61
CA CYS A 34 -0.77 0.87 0.66
C CYS A 34 -1.82 1.98 0.72
N LEU A 35 -3.09 1.64 0.80
CA LEU A 35 -4.15 2.64 0.91
C LEU A 35 -4.01 3.47 2.18
N LEU A 36 -3.73 2.81 3.29
CA LEU A 36 -3.64 3.48 4.58
C LEU A 36 -2.39 4.36 4.69
N LYS A 37 -1.34 4.03 3.97
CA LYS A 37 -0.08 4.78 4.03
C LYS A 37 0.02 5.86 2.97
N ALA A 38 -0.81 5.82 1.94
CA ALA A 38 -0.75 6.79 0.86
C ALA A 38 -1.00 8.20 1.40
N ASN A 39 -0.21 9.16 0.96
CA ASN A 39 -0.34 10.53 1.42
C ASN A 39 -1.62 11.16 0.89
N TYR A 40 -2.36 11.77 1.78
CA TYR A 40 -3.58 12.45 1.42
C TYR A 40 -3.29 13.74 0.64
N LEU A 41 -2.19 14.42 1.00
CA LEU A 41 -1.75 15.64 0.34
C LEU A 41 -0.32 15.44 -0.16
N PRO A 42 0.08 16.18 -1.21
CA PRO A 42 1.48 16.14 -1.64
C PRO A 42 2.41 16.54 -0.49
N THR A 43 3.55 15.91 -0.41
CA THR A 43 4.53 16.18 0.64
C THR A 43 5.93 16.05 0.07
N ARG A 44 6.94 16.25 0.90
CA ARG A 44 8.34 16.11 0.49
C ARG A 44 9.07 15.18 1.45
N TRP A 45 10.00 14.43 0.90
CA TRP A 45 10.85 13.54 1.69
C TRP A 45 12.26 13.61 1.10
N ARG A 46 13.19 14.09 1.91
CA ARG A 46 14.59 14.24 1.51
C ARG A 46 14.75 14.96 0.18
N GLY A 47 14.02 16.06 -0.01
CA GLY A 47 14.07 16.85 -1.22
C GLY A 47 13.29 16.28 -2.40
N VAL A 48 12.70 15.13 -2.25
CA VAL A 48 11.90 14.49 -3.30
C VAL A 48 10.43 14.80 -3.07
N GLU A 49 9.75 15.24 -4.11
CA GLU A 49 8.32 15.47 -4.02
C GLU A 49 7.57 14.15 -4.04
N ILE A 50 6.66 14.00 -3.07
CA ILE A 50 5.81 12.81 -2.96
C ILE A 50 4.40 13.24 -3.30
N GLU A 51 3.86 12.68 -4.38
CA GLU A 51 2.54 13.04 -4.87
C GLU A 51 1.45 12.55 -3.92
N ARG A 52 0.27 13.17 -4.03
CA ARG A 52 -0.92 12.66 -3.39
C ARG A 52 -1.18 11.23 -3.86
N GLY A 53 -1.48 10.34 -2.94
CA GLY A 53 -1.71 8.94 -3.25
C GLY A 53 -0.46 8.10 -3.31
N ALA A 54 0.71 8.70 -3.07
CA ALA A 54 1.98 7.99 -3.05
C ALA A 54 2.59 8.02 -1.65
N PHE A 55 3.55 7.15 -1.40
CA PHE A 55 4.30 7.15 -0.15
C PHE A 55 5.65 6.49 -0.37
N VAL A 56 6.59 6.81 0.51
CA VAL A 56 7.93 6.21 0.47
C VAL A 56 7.96 5.01 1.40
N THR A 57 8.49 3.90 0.90
CA THR A 57 8.60 2.69 1.71
C THR A 57 9.77 1.84 1.21
N SER A 58 9.96 0.70 1.84
CA SER A 58 10.91 -0.32 1.44
C SER A 58 10.26 -1.68 1.60
N VAL A 59 10.85 -2.69 0.97
CA VAL A 59 10.36 -4.07 1.14
C VAL A 59 10.43 -4.46 2.62
N ASP A 60 11.52 -4.10 3.31
CA ASP A 60 11.67 -4.42 4.73
C ASP A 60 10.56 -3.81 5.58
N SER A 61 10.22 -2.54 5.31
CA SER A 61 9.12 -1.88 6.02
C SER A 61 7.79 -2.58 5.77
N LEU A 62 7.53 -2.96 4.53
CA LEU A 62 6.30 -3.66 4.20
C LEU A 62 6.23 -5.03 4.86
N CYS A 63 7.36 -5.74 4.95
CA CYS A 63 7.42 -7.00 5.68
C CYS A 63 7.06 -6.80 7.15
N ALA A 64 7.63 -5.78 7.78
CA ALA A 64 7.38 -5.51 9.18
C ALA A 64 5.91 -5.15 9.44
N GLU A 65 5.32 -4.41 8.53
CA GLU A 65 3.93 -3.94 8.70
C GLU A 65 2.89 -5.03 8.43
N THR A 66 3.21 -5.96 7.54
CA THR A 66 2.25 -6.99 7.14
C THR A 66 2.49 -8.34 7.79
N GLY A 67 3.68 -8.58 8.29
CA GLY A 67 4.07 -9.91 8.76
C GLY A 67 4.42 -10.87 7.63
N GLN A 68 4.47 -10.39 6.38
CA GLN A 68 4.81 -11.21 5.24
C GLN A 68 6.32 -11.29 5.06
N THR A 69 6.78 -12.34 4.41
CA THR A 69 8.19 -12.51 4.07
C THR A 69 8.55 -11.62 2.87
N THR A 70 9.85 -11.40 2.68
CA THR A 70 10.35 -10.64 1.52
C THR A 70 9.83 -11.23 0.21
N ARG A 71 9.84 -12.55 0.09
CA ARG A 71 9.36 -13.22 -1.10
C ARG A 71 7.87 -12.97 -1.33
N GLN A 72 7.08 -13.06 -0.26
CA GLN A 72 5.65 -12.80 -0.35
C GLN A 72 5.37 -11.36 -0.78
N ILE A 73 6.07 -10.42 -0.19
CA ILE A 73 5.89 -9.01 -0.54
C ILE A 73 6.25 -8.78 -2.01
N ARG A 74 7.38 -9.30 -2.47
CA ARG A 74 7.80 -9.10 -3.86
C ARG A 74 6.78 -9.67 -4.84
N THR A 75 6.26 -10.86 -4.55
CA THR A 75 5.26 -11.49 -5.40
C THR A 75 3.98 -10.66 -5.47
N ARG A 76 3.51 -10.16 -4.31
CA ARG A 76 2.27 -9.40 -4.26
C ARG A 76 2.41 -8.00 -4.85
N LEU A 77 3.56 -7.38 -4.67
CA LEU A 77 3.83 -6.10 -5.35
C LEU A 77 3.77 -6.28 -6.87
N ALA A 78 4.36 -7.35 -7.37
CA ALA A 78 4.33 -7.61 -8.81
C ALA A 78 2.90 -7.82 -9.31
N ARG A 79 2.07 -8.49 -8.54
CA ARG A 79 0.66 -8.68 -8.88
C ARG A 79 -0.10 -7.37 -8.95
N LEU A 80 0.07 -6.54 -7.93
CA LEU A 80 -0.61 -5.24 -7.89
C LEU A 80 -0.15 -4.31 -9.01
N GLN A 81 1.15 -4.37 -9.35
CA GLN A 81 1.66 -3.61 -10.48
C GLN A 81 1.10 -4.11 -11.80
N ALA A 82 1.05 -5.43 -11.99
CA ALA A 82 0.55 -6.03 -13.21
C ALA A 82 -0.92 -5.70 -13.47
N SER A 83 -1.72 -5.62 -12.43
CA SER A 83 -3.13 -5.27 -12.57
C SER A 83 -3.39 -3.76 -12.54
N GLY A 84 -2.35 -2.95 -12.40
CA GLY A 84 -2.48 -1.50 -12.49
C GLY A 84 -2.92 -0.79 -11.22
N GLU A 85 -3.03 -1.52 -10.09
CA GLU A 85 -3.44 -0.92 -8.82
C GLU A 85 -2.38 0.00 -8.25
N ILE A 86 -1.12 -0.30 -8.48
CA ILE A 86 0.00 0.49 -7.98
C ILE A 86 1.06 0.67 -9.06
N SER A 87 1.91 1.66 -8.88
CA SER A 87 3.16 1.77 -9.61
C SER A 87 4.29 1.99 -8.61
N VAL A 88 5.46 1.46 -8.93
CA VAL A 88 6.62 1.52 -8.05
C VAL A 88 7.74 2.23 -8.76
N ARG A 89 8.41 3.13 -8.05
CA ARG A 89 9.50 3.92 -8.59
C ARG A 89 10.64 3.95 -7.58
N ALA A 90 11.86 3.70 -8.03
CA ALA A 90 13.04 3.85 -7.16
C ALA A 90 13.31 5.33 -6.92
N THR A 91 13.76 5.66 -5.72
CA THR A 91 14.12 7.02 -5.38
C THR A 91 15.63 7.24 -5.39
#